data_eea916b7e8a92aa3560a89036c25c856
#
_entry.id   eea916b7e8a92aa3560a89036c25c856
#
_cell.length_a   1.000
_cell.length_b   1.000
_cell.length_c   1.000
_cell.angle_alpha   90.00
_cell.angle_beta   90.00
_cell.angle_gamma   90.00
#
_symmetry.space_group_name_H-M   'P 1'
#
loop_
_entity.id
_entity.type
_entity.pdbx_description
1 polymer ?
#
loop_
_entity_poly.entity_id
_entity_poly.type
_entity_poly.pdbx_seq_one_letter_code
_entity_poly.pdbx_strand_id
1 'polypeptide(L)'
;SLYGATRRPTDEMLQDVEVLVYDIQDIGSRSYTYIYTMAYAMEAAAEKDIPFVVLDRPNPLGGNLVEGPMLKEEFKSFVGLYPIPYVYGLTCGELAKLFNQEFDINCDLQVIKMKCWNRDMQFDDTGLEWIPTSPHIPHGRTAMYYPATGIIGELRTIDIGVGYTLPFELIGQTWIDADELAKELNSRKLPGVHFRPMYYTPYYFVNEKEHLKGVQIHILDFDEFQPVKSQIHILAALKKLYHEQKLFNKSRNKMFDKVAGSTEIRTSIQNGISAQKIIDRWQDEKEEFEEEILEGEQASGN
;
A
#
# COMPACT_ATOMS: atom_id res chain seq x y z
N SER A 1 3.51 9.05 -21.31
CA SER A 1 3.30 8.26 -20.08
C SER A 1 4.33 8.65 -19.04
N LEU A 2 3.89 8.89 -17.81
CA LEU A 2 4.76 9.16 -16.65
C LEU A 2 5.06 7.88 -15.85
N TYR A 3 4.81 6.71 -16.42
CA TYR A 3 5.12 5.41 -15.84
C TYR A 3 6.15 4.67 -16.70
N GLY A 4 7.42 4.78 -16.33
CA GLY A 4 8.51 4.17 -17.09
C GLY A 4 9.81 4.98 -17.01
N ALA A 5 10.39 5.27 -18.17
CA ALA A 5 11.64 6.06 -18.25
C ALA A 5 11.44 7.52 -17.82
N THR A 6 10.28 8.10 -18.13
CA THR A 6 9.88 9.45 -17.70
C THR A 6 8.88 9.32 -16.56
N ARG A 7 9.19 9.91 -15.41
CA ARG A 7 8.31 9.90 -14.22
C ARG A 7 7.76 11.28 -13.88
N ARG A 8 8.41 12.32 -14.34
CA ARG A 8 8.05 13.73 -14.16
C ARG A 8 7.74 14.34 -15.52
N PRO A 9 6.71 15.18 -15.65
CA PRO A 9 6.47 15.93 -16.89
C PRO A 9 7.72 16.72 -17.29
N THR A 10 8.06 16.67 -18.57
CA THR A 10 9.15 17.47 -19.13
C THR A 10 8.65 18.85 -19.56
N ASP A 11 9.58 19.81 -19.73
CA ASP A 11 9.23 21.15 -20.21
C ASP A 11 8.47 21.12 -21.53
N GLU A 12 8.84 20.21 -22.44
CA GLU A 12 8.15 20.03 -23.73
C GLU A 12 6.70 19.53 -23.54
N MET A 13 6.47 18.65 -22.55
CA MET A 13 5.10 18.14 -22.24
C MET A 13 4.23 19.22 -21.63
N LEU A 14 4.80 20.23 -21.00
CA LEU A 14 4.09 21.34 -20.34
C LEU A 14 4.01 22.59 -21.21
N GLN A 15 4.57 22.56 -22.41
CA GLN A 15 4.46 23.68 -23.35
C GLN A 15 2.97 23.89 -23.69
N ASP A 16 2.52 25.15 -23.58
CA ASP A 16 1.13 25.57 -23.86
C ASP A 16 0.06 24.94 -22.93
N VAL A 17 0.48 24.37 -21.77
CA VAL A 17 -0.44 23.87 -20.73
C VAL A 17 -0.82 25.02 -19.79
N GLU A 18 -2.09 25.33 -19.71
CA GLU A 18 -2.63 26.40 -18.85
C GLU A 18 -3.01 25.88 -17.45
N VAL A 19 -3.33 24.61 -17.33
CA VAL A 19 -3.68 23.95 -16.06
C VAL A 19 -3.37 22.44 -16.14
N LEU A 20 -2.83 21.87 -15.05
CA LEU A 20 -2.71 20.43 -14.89
C LEU A 20 -3.84 19.90 -14.01
N VAL A 21 -4.47 18.80 -14.44
CA VAL A 21 -5.56 18.18 -13.68
C VAL A 21 -5.16 16.72 -13.35
N TYR A 22 -5.26 16.36 -12.08
CA TYR A 22 -5.08 15.00 -11.59
C TYR A 22 -6.46 14.41 -11.27
N ASP A 23 -6.80 13.29 -11.95
CA ASP A 23 -8.06 12.57 -11.79
C ASP A 23 -7.79 11.04 -11.82
N ILE A 24 -6.90 10.56 -10.95
CA ILE A 24 -6.51 9.16 -10.92
C ILE A 24 -6.92 8.54 -9.60
N GLN A 25 -7.58 7.36 -9.65
CA GLN A 25 -7.93 6.59 -8.47
C GLN A 25 -6.69 5.95 -7.86
N ASP A 26 -6.36 6.28 -6.63
CA ASP A 26 -5.37 5.62 -5.80
C ASP A 26 -5.98 4.45 -5.01
N ILE A 27 -5.15 3.66 -4.32
CA ILE A 27 -5.60 2.51 -3.53
C ILE A 27 -5.26 2.59 -2.03
N GLY A 28 -4.81 3.74 -1.53
CA GLY A 28 -4.58 3.96 -0.11
C GLY A 28 -3.30 3.35 0.46
N SER A 29 -2.35 2.93 -0.39
CA SER A 29 -1.11 2.27 0.05
C SER A 29 0.13 2.95 -0.51
N ARG A 30 1.09 3.29 0.37
CA ARG A 30 2.31 4.06 0.03
C ARG A 30 3.08 3.53 -1.17
N SER A 31 3.19 2.23 -1.34
CA SER A 31 3.95 1.62 -2.43
C SER A 31 3.22 1.62 -3.78
N TYR A 32 1.95 2.05 -3.82
CA TYR A 32 1.21 2.24 -5.06
C TYR A 32 1.50 3.63 -5.62
N THR A 33 2.21 3.69 -6.74
CA THR A 33 3.02 4.85 -7.14
C THR A 33 2.28 6.05 -7.73
N TYR A 34 0.97 6.02 -7.86
CA TYR A 34 0.19 7.09 -8.49
C TYR A 34 0.26 8.41 -7.72
N ILE A 35 0.30 8.33 -6.39
CA ILE A 35 0.48 9.51 -5.53
C ILE A 35 1.83 10.22 -5.77
N TYR A 36 2.87 9.49 -6.17
CA TYR A 36 4.17 10.10 -6.52
C TYR A 36 4.22 10.63 -7.94
N THR A 37 3.42 10.06 -8.85
CA THR A 37 3.18 10.69 -10.15
C THR A 37 2.48 12.04 -9.97
N MET A 38 1.52 12.14 -9.04
CA MET A 38 0.89 13.39 -8.64
C MET A 38 1.94 14.38 -8.10
N ALA A 39 2.75 13.97 -7.11
CA ALA A 39 3.76 14.82 -6.51
C ALA A 39 4.76 15.37 -7.55
N TYR A 40 5.31 14.53 -8.42
CA TYR A 40 6.20 14.96 -9.49
C TYR A 40 5.52 15.90 -10.52
N ALA A 41 4.22 15.72 -10.75
CA ALA A 41 3.47 16.62 -11.61
C ALA A 41 3.22 17.98 -10.92
N MET A 42 2.98 17.98 -9.60
CA MET A 42 2.88 19.19 -8.78
C MET A 42 4.21 19.98 -8.76
N GLU A 43 5.36 19.30 -8.55
CA GLU A 43 6.68 19.92 -8.62
C GLU A 43 6.93 20.55 -9.99
N ALA A 44 6.59 19.84 -11.08
CA ALA A 44 6.77 20.36 -12.42
C ALA A 44 5.84 21.54 -12.73
N ALA A 45 4.63 21.56 -12.19
CA ALA A 45 3.68 22.65 -12.29
C ALA A 45 4.18 23.89 -11.54
N ALA A 46 4.68 23.72 -10.32
CA ALA A 46 5.26 24.79 -9.51
C ALA A 46 6.42 25.52 -10.22
N GLU A 47 7.34 24.76 -10.84
CA GLU A 47 8.46 25.33 -11.59
C GLU A 47 8.07 26.15 -12.82
N LYS A 48 6.83 25.97 -13.30
CA LYS A 48 6.30 26.65 -14.50
C LYS A 48 5.17 27.64 -14.18
N ASP A 49 4.88 27.85 -12.91
CA ASP A 49 3.72 28.66 -12.48
C ASP A 49 2.39 28.18 -13.10
N ILE A 50 2.23 26.88 -13.32
CA ILE A 50 1.02 26.27 -13.86
C ILE A 50 0.12 25.84 -12.69
N PRO A 51 -1.16 26.28 -12.63
CA PRO A 51 -2.12 25.81 -11.64
C PRO A 51 -2.30 24.29 -11.69
N PHE A 52 -2.37 23.65 -10.51
CA PHE A 52 -2.57 22.22 -10.37
C PHE A 52 -3.91 21.92 -9.68
N VAL A 53 -4.78 21.18 -10.35
CA VAL A 53 -6.11 20.82 -9.85
C VAL A 53 -6.18 19.34 -9.55
N VAL A 54 -6.57 18.96 -8.33
CA VAL A 54 -6.89 17.58 -7.95
C VAL A 54 -8.40 17.41 -7.90
N LEU A 55 -8.94 16.54 -8.75
CA LEU A 55 -10.31 16.05 -8.61
C LEU A 55 -10.28 14.90 -7.62
N ASP A 56 -10.68 15.18 -6.38
CA ASP A 56 -10.49 14.23 -5.29
C ASP A 56 -11.33 12.96 -5.47
N ARG A 57 -10.79 11.83 -5.00
CA ARG A 57 -11.41 10.51 -5.11
C ARG A 57 -11.37 9.77 -3.77
N PRO A 58 -12.35 8.88 -3.50
CA PRO A 58 -12.38 8.11 -2.26
C PRO A 58 -11.09 7.31 -2.07
N ASN A 59 -10.54 7.32 -0.85
CA ASN A 59 -9.60 6.30 -0.47
C ASN A 59 -10.37 4.98 -0.29
N PRO A 60 -10.06 3.91 -1.05
CA PRO A 60 -10.84 2.68 -0.99
C PRO A 60 -10.74 1.93 0.34
N LEU A 61 -9.74 2.27 1.17
CA LEU A 61 -9.56 1.73 2.52
C LEU A 61 -10.28 2.56 3.60
N GLY A 62 -11.00 3.61 3.20
CA GLY A 62 -11.54 4.60 4.13
C GLY A 62 -10.50 5.65 4.56
N GLY A 63 -10.93 6.60 5.39
CA GLY A 63 -10.07 7.68 5.90
C GLY A 63 -9.51 7.43 7.29
N ASN A 64 -9.96 6.38 8.00
CA ASN A 64 -9.59 6.11 9.39
C ASN A 64 -8.50 5.06 9.55
N LEU A 65 -8.20 4.30 8.50
CA LEU A 65 -7.17 3.26 8.57
C LEU A 65 -5.79 3.88 8.31
N VAL A 66 -5.01 4.02 9.39
CA VAL A 66 -3.58 4.38 9.33
C VAL A 66 -2.80 3.20 9.90
N GLU A 67 -1.86 2.63 9.12
CA GLU A 67 -1.18 1.40 9.53
C GLU A 67 0.19 1.21 8.87
N GLY A 68 1.07 0.55 9.60
CA GLY A 68 2.40 0.17 9.12
C GLY A 68 3.47 1.24 9.35
N PRO A 69 4.74 0.91 9.09
CA PRO A 69 5.85 1.78 9.41
C PRO A 69 5.91 3.02 8.51
N MET A 70 6.39 4.12 9.06
CA MET A 70 6.78 5.31 8.32
C MET A 70 7.93 5.00 7.34
N LEU A 71 7.98 5.74 6.23
CA LEU A 71 9.13 5.69 5.33
C LEU A 71 10.31 6.43 5.95
N LYS A 72 11.45 5.76 6.10
CA LYS A 72 12.71 6.40 6.51
C LYS A 72 13.41 7.04 5.29
N GLU A 73 14.06 8.18 5.51
CA GLU A 73 14.66 9.03 4.48
C GLU A 73 15.61 8.26 3.55
N GLU A 74 16.46 7.38 4.10
CA GLU A 74 17.42 6.59 3.33
C GLU A 74 16.78 5.55 2.37
N PHE A 75 15.45 5.31 2.50
CA PHE A 75 14.69 4.40 1.64
C PHE A 75 13.84 5.11 0.60
N LYS A 76 13.93 6.44 0.52
CA LYS A 76 13.25 7.22 -0.52
C LYS A 76 13.48 6.65 -1.91
N SER A 77 12.39 6.50 -2.65
CA SER A 77 12.39 5.95 -4.01
C SER A 77 11.02 6.19 -4.66
N PHE A 78 10.85 5.75 -5.92
CA PHE A 78 9.56 5.84 -6.59
C PHE A 78 8.44 4.98 -5.95
N VAL A 79 8.74 4.05 -5.05
CA VAL A 79 7.75 3.27 -4.28
C VAL A 79 7.58 3.79 -2.85
N GLY A 80 8.10 4.97 -2.57
CA GLY A 80 8.03 5.67 -1.29
C GLY A 80 8.86 6.94 -1.39
N LEU A 81 8.22 8.10 -1.59
CA LEU A 81 8.88 9.38 -1.80
C LEU A 81 8.92 10.23 -0.54
N TYR A 82 7.84 10.20 0.24
CA TYR A 82 7.67 11.02 1.44
C TYR A 82 7.46 10.16 2.69
N PRO A 83 7.82 10.66 3.88
CA PRO A 83 7.68 9.96 5.17
C PRO A 83 6.22 9.87 5.62
N ILE A 84 5.46 9.01 4.97
CA ILE A 84 4.09 8.66 5.33
C ILE A 84 4.01 7.19 5.72
N PRO A 85 2.98 6.75 6.51
CA PRO A 85 2.76 5.35 6.85
C PRO A 85 2.53 4.47 5.62
N TYR A 86 2.62 3.16 5.76
CA TYR A 86 2.38 2.24 4.64
C TYR A 86 0.92 2.30 4.16
N VAL A 87 -0.04 2.39 5.06
CA VAL A 87 -1.44 2.77 4.81
C VAL A 87 -1.66 4.10 5.53
N TYR A 88 -2.08 5.13 4.84
CA TYR A 88 -1.98 6.52 5.30
C TYR A 88 -3.33 7.19 5.60
N GLY A 89 -4.47 6.54 5.30
CA GLY A 89 -5.80 7.04 5.65
C GLY A 89 -6.21 8.38 5.00
N LEU A 90 -5.56 8.81 3.93
CA LEU A 90 -5.83 10.09 3.26
C LEU A 90 -6.37 9.88 1.85
N THR A 91 -7.16 10.83 1.34
CA THR A 91 -7.52 10.93 -0.08
C THR A 91 -6.36 11.51 -0.90
N CYS A 92 -6.45 11.42 -2.23
CA CYS A 92 -5.46 12.09 -3.09
C CYS A 92 -5.41 13.59 -2.89
N GLY A 93 -6.57 14.21 -2.65
CA GLY A 93 -6.66 15.65 -2.37
C GLY A 93 -6.01 16.04 -1.05
N GLU A 94 -6.18 15.23 -0.01
CA GLU A 94 -5.54 15.43 1.28
C GLU A 94 -4.02 15.20 1.18
N LEU A 95 -3.58 14.15 0.49
CA LEU A 95 -2.15 13.92 0.21
C LEU A 95 -1.52 15.06 -0.60
N ALA A 96 -2.23 15.58 -1.61
CA ALA A 96 -1.71 16.71 -2.39
C ALA A 96 -1.46 17.93 -1.51
N LYS A 97 -2.37 18.23 -0.58
CA LYS A 97 -2.19 19.32 0.39
C LYS A 97 -1.00 19.06 1.31
N LEU A 98 -0.92 17.86 1.90
CA LEU A 98 0.19 17.44 2.76
C LEU A 98 1.52 17.60 2.02
N PHE A 99 1.62 17.06 0.80
CA PHE A 99 2.86 17.15 0.01
C PHE A 99 3.22 18.57 -0.35
N ASN A 100 2.22 19.41 -0.66
CA ASN A 100 2.43 20.80 -1.02
C ASN A 100 2.95 21.65 0.15
N GLN A 101 2.44 21.40 1.37
CA GLN A 101 2.75 22.18 2.55
C GLN A 101 3.99 21.68 3.28
N GLU A 102 4.06 20.36 3.56
CA GLU A 102 5.11 19.81 4.43
C GLU A 102 6.40 19.47 3.65
N PHE A 103 6.35 19.35 2.33
CA PHE A 103 7.53 19.01 1.52
C PHE A 103 7.90 20.09 0.50
N ASP A 104 7.54 21.34 0.78
CA ASP A 104 7.98 22.53 0.05
C ASP A 104 7.75 22.52 -1.47
N ILE A 105 6.70 21.81 -1.95
CA ILE A 105 6.37 21.80 -3.38
C ILE A 105 5.89 23.20 -3.82
N ASN A 106 5.05 23.83 -3.00
CA ASN A 106 4.56 25.19 -3.18
C ASN A 106 3.92 25.48 -4.56
N CYS A 107 3.20 24.50 -5.13
CA CYS A 107 2.44 24.73 -6.36
C CYS A 107 1.11 25.47 -6.06
N ASP A 108 0.56 26.17 -7.07
CA ASP A 108 -0.79 26.73 -7.02
C ASP A 108 -1.81 25.58 -7.08
N LEU A 109 -2.12 25.01 -5.89
CA LEU A 109 -2.93 23.82 -5.71
C LEU A 109 -4.40 24.14 -5.44
N GLN A 110 -5.27 23.58 -6.26
CA GLN A 110 -6.72 23.56 -6.01
C GLN A 110 -7.20 22.10 -5.85
N VAL A 111 -7.87 21.80 -4.74
CA VAL A 111 -8.52 20.50 -4.51
C VAL A 111 -10.03 20.65 -4.65
N ILE A 112 -10.63 19.94 -5.61
CA ILE A 112 -12.07 19.83 -5.78
C ILE A 112 -12.55 18.67 -4.90
N LYS A 113 -13.09 19.00 -3.74
CA LYS A 113 -13.55 18.03 -2.74
C LYS A 113 -14.72 17.19 -3.27
N MET A 114 -14.74 15.92 -2.86
CA MET A 114 -15.89 15.03 -3.07
C MET A 114 -17.13 15.53 -2.32
N LYS A 115 -18.30 15.23 -2.87
CA LYS A 115 -19.57 15.45 -2.17
C LYS A 115 -19.99 14.16 -1.46
N CYS A 116 -20.51 14.29 -0.23
CA CYS A 116 -21.07 13.19 0.56
C CYS A 116 -20.08 12.06 0.94
N TRP A 117 -18.80 12.21 0.70
CA TRP A 117 -17.80 11.29 1.25
C TRP A 117 -17.44 11.70 2.69
N ASN A 118 -17.24 10.70 3.54
CA ASN A 118 -16.66 10.88 4.88
C ASN A 118 -15.66 9.76 5.16
N ARG A 119 -14.86 9.92 6.22
CA ARG A 119 -13.72 9.04 6.53
C ARG A 119 -14.11 7.60 6.88
N ASP A 120 -15.36 7.37 7.34
CA ASP A 120 -15.85 6.02 7.67
C ASP A 120 -16.20 5.19 6.41
N MET A 121 -16.34 5.84 5.25
CA MET A 121 -16.70 5.18 4.00
C MET A 121 -15.51 4.46 3.37
N GLN A 122 -15.68 3.19 3.10
CA GLN A 122 -14.88 2.42 2.15
C GLN A 122 -15.41 2.64 0.72
N PHE A 123 -14.72 2.12 -0.30
CA PHE A 123 -15.14 2.37 -1.69
C PHE A 123 -16.56 1.88 -1.98
N ASP A 124 -16.93 0.69 -1.49
CA ASP A 124 -18.25 0.09 -1.76
C ASP A 124 -19.39 0.90 -1.15
N ASP A 125 -19.14 1.68 -0.08
CA ASP A 125 -20.14 2.56 0.56
C ASP A 125 -20.46 3.81 -0.26
N THR A 126 -19.58 4.16 -1.19
CA THR A 126 -19.74 5.38 -2.02
C THR A 126 -20.79 5.21 -3.12
N GLY A 127 -21.18 3.99 -3.46
CA GLY A 127 -22.05 3.67 -4.59
C GLY A 127 -21.44 3.94 -5.97
N LEU A 128 -20.13 4.21 -6.03
CA LEU A 128 -19.40 4.40 -7.29
C LEU A 128 -19.00 3.07 -7.90
N GLU A 129 -19.00 3.00 -9.22
CA GLU A 129 -18.46 1.86 -9.96
C GLU A 129 -16.94 1.85 -9.91
N TRP A 130 -16.35 0.69 -9.60
CA TRP A 130 -14.89 0.54 -9.63
C TRP A 130 -14.38 0.48 -11.06
N ILE A 131 -13.51 1.42 -11.41
CA ILE A 131 -12.74 1.36 -12.66
C ILE A 131 -11.35 0.81 -12.31
N PRO A 132 -10.93 -0.34 -12.87
CA PRO A 132 -9.63 -0.92 -12.57
C PRO A 132 -8.48 0.06 -12.80
N THR A 133 -7.75 0.38 -11.74
CA THR A 133 -6.63 1.33 -11.76
C THR A 133 -5.38 0.72 -12.38
N SER A 134 -5.21 -0.58 -12.21
CA SER A 134 -4.16 -1.39 -12.81
C SER A 134 -4.66 -2.82 -13.02
N PRO A 135 -3.99 -3.65 -13.86
CA PRO A 135 -4.45 -5.00 -14.17
C PRO A 135 -4.67 -5.91 -12.96
N HIS A 136 -3.96 -5.66 -11.85
CA HIS A 136 -4.03 -6.49 -10.65
C HIS A 136 -4.90 -5.90 -9.53
N ILE A 137 -5.59 -4.79 -9.79
CA ILE A 137 -6.58 -4.20 -8.87
C ILE A 137 -7.95 -4.19 -9.58
N PRO A 138 -8.55 -5.37 -9.81
CA PRO A 138 -9.78 -5.49 -10.60
C PRO A 138 -11.04 -4.99 -9.87
N HIS A 139 -11.01 -4.90 -8.55
CA HIS A 139 -12.14 -4.50 -7.70
C HIS A 139 -11.69 -3.55 -6.59
N GLY A 140 -12.58 -2.70 -6.08
CA GLY A 140 -12.30 -1.77 -4.99
C GLY A 140 -11.76 -2.50 -3.74
N ARG A 141 -12.38 -3.60 -3.35
CA ARG A 141 -11.92 -4.42 -2.21
C ARG A 141 -10.51 -5.02 -2.40
N THR A 142 -9.99 -5.17 -3.63
CA THR A 142 -8.62 -5.63 -3.85
C THR A 142 -7.60 -4.65 -3.25
N ALA A 143 -7.96 -3.37 -3.13
CA ALA A 143 -7.14 -2.38 -2.44
C ALA A 143 -6.85 -2.75 -0.98
N MET A 144 -7.79 -3.41 -0.27
CA MET A 144 -7.60 -3.86 1.11
C MET A 144 -6.64 -5.06 1.21
N TYR A 145 -6.60 -5.92 0.21
CA TYR A 145 -5.68 -7.07 0.18
C TYR A 145 -4.25 -6.66 -0.20
N TYR A 146 -4.11 -5.57 -0.97
CA TYR A 146 -2.79 -5.10 -1.40
C TYR A 146 -1.84 -4.82 -0.21
N PRO A 147 -2.19 -4.06 0.84
CA PRO A 147 -1.32 -3.85 2.00
C PRO A 147 -1.16 -5.10 2.89
N ALA A 148 -1.99 -6.13 2.71
CA ALA A 148 -1.86 -7.39 3.44
C ALA A 148 -0.80 -8.34 2.85
N THR A 149 -0.39 -8.15 1.60
CA THR A 149 0.54 -9.07 0.91
C THR A 149 1.60 -8.38 0.05
N GLY A 150 1.43 -7.09 -0.26
CA GLY A 150 2.28 -6.38 -1.22
C GLY A 150 3.76 -6.37 -0.86
N ILE A 151 4.12 -6.14 0.40
CA ILE A 151 5.53 -6.21 0.84
C ILE A 151 6.07 -7.65 0.70
N ILE A 152 5.24 -8.68 1.02
CA ILE A 152 5.60 -10.10 0.85
C ILE A 152 5.92 -10.39 -0.62
N GLY A 153 5.11 -9.85 -1.54
CA GLY A 153 5.31 -10.02 -2.98
C GLY A 153 6.67 -9.58 -3.49
N GLU A 154 7.30 -8.61 -2.82
CA GLU A 154 8.65 -8.15 -3.16
C GLU A 154 9.76 -9.17 -2.87
N LEU A 155 9.49 -10.18 -2.05
CA LEU A 155 10.40 -11.29 -1.83
C LEU A 155 10.63 -12.10 -3.11
N ARG A 156 9.61 -12.25 -3.95
CA ARG A 156 9.58 -13.12 -5.14
C ARG A 156 9.85 -14.61 -4.83
N THR A 157 9.86 -14.97 -3.57
CA THR A 157 9.97 -16.34 -3.06
C THR A 157 8.63 -16.89 -2.59
N ILE A 158 7.63 -16.05 -2.51
CA ILE A 158 6.25 -16.35 -2.13
C ILE A 158 5.34 -15.77 -3.21
N ASP A 159 4.39 -16.56 -3.66
CA ASP A 159 3.30 -16.09 -4.54
C ASP A 159 2.21 -15.42 -3.71
N ILE A 160 1.70 -14.31 -4.23
CA ILE A 160 0.64 -13.50 -3.58
C ILE A 160 -0.63 -13.42 -4.46
N GLY A 161 -0.82 -14.37 -5.36
CA GLY A 161 -2.00 -14.44 -6.23
C GLY A 161 -1.97 -13.55 -7.47
N VAL A 162 -0.91 -12.74 -7.67
CA VAL A 162 -0.80 -11.82 -8.81
C VAL A 162 -0.82 -12.54 -10.17
N GLY A 163 -0.30 -13.76 -10.25
CA GLY A 163 -0.36 -14.62 -11.43
C GLY A 163 -1.63 -15.47 -11.55
N TYR A 164 -2.59 -15.28 -10.66
CA TYR A 164 -3.83 -16.03 -10.57
C TYR A 164 -5.05 -15.09 -10.58
N THR A 165 -6.25 -15.62 -10.44
CA THR A 165 -7.52 -14.86 -10.48
C THR A 165 -7.83 -14.09 -9.19
N LEU A 166 -7.00 -14.23 -8.14
CA LEU A 166 -7.17 -13.65 -6.82
C LEU A 166 -5.92 -12.84 -6.43
N PRO A 167 -5.63 -11.73 -7.12
CA PRO A 167 -4.44 -10.94 -6.86
C PRO A 167 -4.46 -10.37 -5.44
N PHE A 168 -3.34 -10.54 -4.73
CA PHE A 168 -3.10 -10.12 -3.35
C PHE A 168 -3.90 -10.87 -2.28
N GLU A 169 -4.82 -11.77 -2.64
CA GLU A 169 -5.64 -12.54 -1.70
C GLU A 169 -4.97 -13.85 -1.24
N LEU A 170 -3.83 -14.23 -1.81
CA LEU A 170 -3.21 -15.52 -1.62
C LEU A 170 -1.80 -15.40 -1.02
N ILE A 171 -1.42 -16.43 -0.29
CA ILE A 171 -0.02 -16.71 0.10
C ILE A 171 0.26 -18.14 -0.29
N GLY A 172 1.19 -18.39 -1.20
CA GLY A 172 1.42 -19.73 -1.71
C GLY A 172 2.86 -20.02 -2.08
N GLN A 173 3.24 -21.29 -1.90
CA GLN A 173 4.50 -21.86 -2.41
C GLN A 173 4.44 -23.39 -2.45
N THR A 174 5.29 -24.04 -3.22
CA THR A 174 5.30 -25.51 -3.38
C THR A 174 5.62 -26.25 -2.09
N TRP A 175 6.45 -25.68 -1.24
CA TRP A 175 6.90 -26.24 0.04
C TRP A 175 6.01 -25.92 1.24
N ILE A 176 4.98 -25.11 1.09
CA ILE A 176 4.02 -24.80 2.16
C ILE A 176 3.09 -26.01 2.38
N ASP A 177 2.77 -26.30 3.62
CA ASP A 177 1.62 -27.10 4.01
C ASP A 177 0.43 -26.14 4.27
N ALA A 178 -0.63 -26.27 3.47
CA ALA A 178 -1.75 -25.35 3.48
C ALA A 178 -2.55 -25.40 4.78
N ASP A 179 -2.77 -26.60 5.33
CA ASP A 179 -3.54 -26.80 6.55
C ASP A 179 -2.75 -26.35 7.79
N GLU A 180 -1.44 -26.62 7.82
CA GLU A 180 -0.56 -26.18 8.89
C GLU A 180 -0.46 -24.65 8.95
N LEU A 181 -0.27 -23.99 7.79
CA LEU A 181 -0.19 -22.53 7.73
C LEU A 181 -1.51 -21.88 8.13
N ALA A 182 -2.65 -22.40 7.61
CA ALA A 182 -3.96 -21.88 7.98
C ALA A 182 -4.24 -22.03 9.49
N LYS A 183 -3.91 -23.18 10.07
CA LYS A 183 -4.04 -23.44 11.51
C LYS A 183 -3.19 -22.48 12.35
N GLU A 184 -1.91 -22.30 11.98
CA GLU A 184 -1.01 -21.36 12.66
C GLU A 184 -1.55 -19.94 12.60
N LEU A 185 -1.97 -19.45 11.43
CA LEU A 185 -2.49 -18.09 11.26
C LEU A 185 -3.80 -17.86 12.02
N ASN A 186 -4.78 -18.78 11.91
CA ASN A 186 -6.05 -18.68 12.62
C ASN A 186 -5.88 -18.80 14.14
N SER A 187 -4.86 -19.51 14.63
CA SER A 187 -4.56 -19.58 16.05
C SER A 187 -4.18 -18.23 16.67
N ARG A 188 -3.73 -17.27 15.85
CA ARG A 188 -3.34 -15.92 16.26
C ARG A 188 -4.53 -15.00 16.52
N LYS A 189 -5.73 -15.39 16.09
CA LYS A 189 -7.00 -14.66 16.28
C LYS A 189 -6.91 -13.19 15.83
N LEU A 190 -6.35 -12.98 14.64
CA LEU A 190 -6.27 -11.63 14.06
C LEU A 190 -7.68 -11.11 13.79
N PRO A 191 -7.97 -9.82 14.09
CA PRO A 191 -9.32 -9.28 13.93
C PRO A 191 -9.73 -9.21 12.46
N GLY A 192 -11.01 -9.40 12.19
CA GLY A 192 -11.63 -9.22 10.86
C GLY A 192 -11.15 -10.17 9.76
N VAL A 193 -10.37 -11.22 10.05
CA VAL A 193 -9.78 -12.07 9.01
C VAL A 193 -9.79 -13.57 9.36
N HIS A 194 -9.95 -14.39 8.33
CA HIS A 194 -9.80 -15.84 8.40
C HIS A 194 -8.94 -16.35 7.26
N PHE A 195 -8.07 -17.32 7.53
CA PHE A 195 -7.18 -17.95 6.55
C PHE A 195 -7.70 -19.35 6.20
N ARG A 196 -8.03 -19.56 4.94
CA ARG A 196 -8.52 -20.85 4.42
C ARG A 196 -7.41 -21.56 3.66
N PRO A 197 -7.18 -22.87 3.86
CA PRO A 197 -6.27 -23.65 3.01
C PRO A 197 -6.63 -23.49 1.52
N MET A 198 -5.63 -23.28 0.66
CA MET A 198 -5.80 -23.07 -0.76
C MET A 198 -4.74 -23.82 -1.57
N TYR A 199 -5.19 -24.40 -2.69
CA TYR A 199 -4.36 -25.10 -3.67
C TYR A 199 -4.65 -24.49 -5.03
N TYR A 200 -3.62 -24.03 -5.75
CA TYR A 200 -3.80 -23.33 -7.02
C TYR A 200 -2.56 -23.40 -7.91
N THR A 201 -2.72 -23.03 -9.16
CA THR A 201 -1.63 -22.99 -10.15
C THR A 201 -1.64 -21.63 -10.83
N PRO A 202 -0.64 -20.77 -10.62
CA PRO A 202 -0.53 -19.48 -11.31
C PRO A 202 -0.38 -19.67 -12.81
N TYR A 203 -0.97 -18.78 -13.59
CA TYR A 203 -0.88 -18.76 -15.04
C TYR A 203 0.35 -18.04 -15.57
N TYR A 204 0.88 -17.10 -14.78
CA TYR A 204 2.07 -16.28 -15.10
C TYR A 204 2.71 -15.76 -13.81
N PHE A 205 3.81 -15.01 -13.92
CA PHE A 205 4.54 -14.36 -12.85
C PHE A 205 5.40 -15.32 -12.03
N VAL A 206 5.42 -15.16 -10.70
CA VAL A 206 6.19 -16.03 -9.81
C VAL A 206 5.56 -17.43 -9.79
N ASN A 207 6.39 -18.47 -9.88
CA ASN A 207 5.94 -19.87 -9.86
C ASN A 207 4.90 -20.23 -10.94
N GLU A 208 4.98 -19.63 -12.12
CA GLU A 208 4.12 -19.97 -13.25
C GLU A 208 4.07 -21.50 -13.49
N LYS A 209 2.83 -22.02 -13.58
CA LYS A 209 2.55 -23.47 -13.80
C LYS A 209 2.94 -24.40 -12.64
N GLU A 210 3.47 -23.90 -11.55
CA GLU A 210 3.73 -24.70 -10.34
C GLU A 210 2.43 -24.96 -9.56
N HIS A 211 2.28 -26.15 -8.99
CA HIS A 211 1.18 -26.45 -8.09
C HIS A 211 1.49 -25.91 -6.69
N LEU A 212 0.90 -24.79 -6.35
CA LEU A 212 1.13 -24.11 -5.09
C LEU A 212 0.12 -24.55 -4.03
N LYS A 213 0.58 -24.53 -2.79
CA LYS A 213 -0.20 -24.76 -1.58
C LYS A 213 -0.01 -23.56 -0.67
N GLY A 214 -1.04 -23.23 0.09
CA GLY A 214 -0.96 -22.09 0.98
C GLY A 214 -2.30 -21.68 1.53
N VAL A 215 -2.55 -20.38 1.68
CA VAL A 215 -3.80 -19.87 2.24
C VAL A 215 -4.40 -18.78 1.36
N GLN A 216 -5.72 -18.72 1.36
CA GLN A 216 -6.51 -17.57 0.93
C GLN A 216 -6.88 -16.74 2.15
N ILE A 217 -6.72 -15.43 2.04
CA ILE A 217 -7.14 -14.45 3.02
C ILE A 217 -8.62 -14.15 2.79
N HIS A 218 -9.45 -14.38 3.80
CA HIS A 218 -10.87 -13.99 3.79
C HIS A 218 -11.05 -12.86 4.78
N ILE A 219 -11.34 -11.66 4.31
CA ILE A 219 -11.74 -10.55 5.17
C ILE A 219 -13.20 -10.80 5.57
N LEU A 220 -13.43 -10.93 6.87
CA LEU A 220 -14.75 -11.18 7.46
C LEU A 220 -15.41 -9.87 7.93
N ASP A 221 -14.57 -8.92 8.31
CA ASP A 221 -14.96 -7.59 8.76
C ASP A 221 -13.90 -6.58 8.30
N PHE A 222 -14.30 -5.66 7.43
CA PHE A 222 -13.38 -4.68 6.83
C PHE A 222 -12.99 -3.58 7.80
N ASP A 223 -13.83 -3.26 8.78
CA ASP A 223 -13.56 -2.22 9.77
C ASP A 223 -12.56 -2.69 10.84
N GLU A 224 -12.59 -4.00 11.15
CA GLU A 224 -11.66 -4.59 12.11
C GLU A 224 -10.36 -5.08 11.47
N PHE A 225 -10.35 -5.31 10.16
CA PHE A 225 -9.20 -5.90 9.48
C PHE A 225 -8.00 -4.97 9.46
N GLN A 226 -6.86 -5.47 9.91
CA GLN A 226 -5.58 -4.77 9.98
C GLN A 226 -4.60 -5.40 8.98
N PRO A 227 -4.57 -4.91 7.73
CA PRO A 227 -3.84 -5.57 6.63
C PRO A 227 -2.33 -5.64 6.86
N VAL A 228 -1.68 -4.54 7.26
CA VAL A 228 -0.22 -4.52 7.44
C VAL A 228 0.20 -5.37 8.63
N LYS A 229 -0.54 -5.31 9.74
CA LYS A 229 -0.29 -6.20 10.89
C LYS A 229 -0.47 -7.66 10.49
N SER A 230 -1.53 -7.98 9.74
CA SER A 230 -1.75 -9.34 9.20
C SER A 230 -0.57 -9.80 8.34
N GLN A 231 -0.02 -8.92 7.50
CA GLN A 231 1.16 -9.21 6.68
C GLN A 231 2.39 -9.57 7.53
N ILE A 232 2.63 -8.85 8.63
CA ILE A 232 3.74 -9.18 9.55
C ILE A 232 3.51 -10.51 10.25
N HIS A 233 2.28 -10.81 10.65
CA HIS A 233 1.92 -12.11 11.22
C HIS A 233 2.12 -13.25 10.21
N ILE A 234 1.80 -13.03 8.93
CA ILE A 234 2.05 -14.01 7.85
C ILE A 234 3.56 -14.26 7.70
N LEU A 235 4.38 -13.20 7.61
CA LEU A 235 5.84 -13.34 7.53
C LEU A 235 6.43 -14.10 8.73
N ALA A 236 5.96 -13.79 9.93
CA ALA A 236 6.41 -14.46 11.15
C ALA A 236 5.97 -15.94 11.19
N ALA A 237 4.77 -16.26 10.70
CA ALA A 237 4.28 -17.64 10.59
C ALA A 237 5.13 -18.45 9.58
N LEU A 238 5.36 -17.90 8.39
CA LEU A 238 6.21 -18.53 7.38
C LEU A 238 7.63 -18.79 7.91
N LYS A 239 8.22 -17.81 8.61
CA LYS A 239 9.55 -17.97 9.21
C LYS A 239 9.57 -19.02 10.32
N LYS A 240 8.52 -19.12 11.13
CA LYS A 240 8.37 -20.09 12.21
C LYS A 240 8.26 -21.53 11.68
N LEU A 241 7.32 -21.72 10.74
CA LEU A 241 6.99 -23.07 10.23
C LEU A 241 8.04 -23.59 9.25
N TYR A 242 8.59 -22.71 8.42
CA TYR A 242 9.50 -23.08 7.33
C TYR A 242 10.88 -22.43 7.50
N HIS A 243 11.45 -22.55 8.69
CA HIS A 243 12.71 -21.88 9.07
C HIS A 243 13.91 -22.27 8.21
N GLU A 244 13.88 -23.44 7.57
CA GLU A 244 14.92 -23.90 6.64
C GLU A 244 14.80 -23.24 5.25
N GLN A 245 13.64 -22.66 4.93
CA GLN A 245 13.41 -22.00 3.65
C GLN A 245 14.00 -20.60 3.64
N LYS A 246 14.62 -20.23 2.51
CA LYS A 246 15.18 -18.89 2.31
C LYS A 246 14.07 -17.93 1.87
N LEU A 247 13.30 -17.39 2.82
CA LEU A 247 12.28 -16.39 2.52
C LEU A 247 12.89 -15.13 1.87
N PHE A 248 14.00 -14.64 2.41
CA PHE A 248 14.67 -13.42 1.94
C PHE A 248 15.82 -13.73 0.99
N ASN A 249 15.74 -13.18 -0.23
CA ASN A 249 16.77 -13.28 -1.24
C ASN A 249 17.60 -11.99 -1.28
N LYS A 250 18.93 -12.09 -1.20
CA LYS A 250 19.84 -10.93 -1.20
C LYS A 250 19.59 -9.97 -2.38
N SER A 251 19.26 -10.51 -3.56
CA SER A 251 18.98 -9.69 -4.76
C SER A 251 17.68 -8.89 -4.64
N ARG A 252 16.76 -9.28 -3.76
CA ARG A 252 15.46 -8.64 -3.55
C ARG A 252 15.38 -7.80 -2.28
N ASN A 253 16.31 -8.00 -1.33
CA ASN A 253 16.29 -7.31 -0.04
C ASN A 253 16.17 -5.79 -0.19
N LYS A 254 16.93 -5.19 -1.12
CA LYS A 254 16.89 -3.74 -1.35
C LYS A 254 15.49 -3.25 -1.78
N MET A 255 14.79 -4.02 -2.62
CA MET A 255 13.44 -3.64 -3.07
C MET A 255 12.42 -3.87 -1.95
N PHE A 256 12.51 -5.00 -1.24
CA PHE A 256 11.69 -5.25 -0.07
C PHE A 256 11.81 -4.13 0.97
N ASP A 257 13.04 -3.73 1.31
CA ASP A 257 13.31 -2.67 2.30
C ASP A 257 12.75 -1.31 1.83
N LYS A 258 12.85 -0.98 0.54
CA LYS A 258 12.27 0.23 -0.03
C LYS A 258 10.75 0.27 0.07
N VAL A 259 10.08 -0.85 -0.24
CA VAL A 259 8.62 -0.96 -0.14
C VAL A 259 8.18 -0.95 1.32
N ALA A 260 8.89 -1.68 2.19
CA ALA A 260 8.65 -1.68 3.63
C ALA A 260 8.92 -0.31 4.30
N GLY A 261 9.80 0.51 3.71
CA GLY A 261 10.20 1.81 4.23
C GLY A 261 11.42 1.80 5.15
N SER A 262 11.93 0.61 5.50
CA SER A 262 13.13 0.40 6.31
C SER A 262 13.65 -1.03 6.18
N THR A 263 14.83 -1.31 6.75
CA THR A 263 15.34 -2.70 6.90
C THR A 263 14.68 -3.46 8.04
N GLU A 264 13.92 -2.78 8.89
CA GLU A 264 13.53 -3.28 10.20
C GLU A 264 12.65 -4.52 10.14
N ILE A 265 11.60 -4.53 9.28
CA ILE A 265 10.73 -5.71 9.12
C ILE A 265 11.57 -6.92 8.73
N ARG A 266 12.39 -6.79 7.68
CA ARG A 266 13.22 -7.89 7.19
C ARG A 266 14.18 -8.42 8.25
N THR A 267 14.94 -7.54 8.90
CA THR A 267 15.94 -7.94 9.89
C THR A 267 15.30 -8.55 11.13
N SER A 268 14.17 -8.01 11.57
CA SER A 268 13.42 -8.53 12.72
C SER A 268 12.87 -9.93 12.43
N ILE A 269 12.25 -10.15 11.27
CA ILE A 269 11.75 -11.48 10.86
C ILE A 269 12.91 -12.48 10.73
N GLN A 270 14.04 -12.08 10.13
CA GLN A 270 15.22 -12.94 10.02
C GLN A 270 15.76 -13.38 11.40
N ASN A 271 15.72 -12.47 12.38
CA ASN A 271 16.18 -12.71 13.75
C ASN A 271 15.11 -13.38 14.64
N GLY A 272 13.95 -13.74 14.10
CA GLY A 272 12.89 -14.43 14.85
C GLY A 272 12.18 -13.56 15.88
N ILE A 273 12.20 -12.23 15.71
CA ILE A 273 11.43 -11.30 16.55
C ILE A 273 9.94 -11.55 16.30
N SER A 274 9.13 -11.56 17.36
CA SER A 274 7.69 -11.80 17.24
C SER A 274 7.00 -10.68 16.45
N ALA A 275 5.92 -11.03 15.73
CA ALA A 275 5.14 -10.08 14.96
C ALA A 275 4.68 -8.89 15.82
N GLN A 276 4.17 -9.14 17.04
CA GLN A 276 3.72 -8.09 17.93
C GLN A 276 4.84 -7.08 18.27
N LYS A 277 6.04 -7.55 18.59
CA LYS A 277 7.18 -6.65 18.88
C LYS A 277 7.61 -5.81 17.67
N ILE A 278 7.40 -6.30 16.46
CA ILE A 278 7.67 -5.54 15.24
C ILE A 278 6.60 -4.46 15.08
N ILE A 279 5.33 -4.82 15.29
CA ILE A 279 4.18 -3.94 15.20
C ILE A 279 4.24 -2.81 16.24
N ASP A 280 4.58 -3.12 17.49
CA ASP A 280 4.66 -2.14 18.58
C ASP A 280 5.64 -0.99 18.29
N ARG A 281 6.65 -1.21 17.44
CA ARG A 281 7.70 -0.22 17.16
C ARG A 281 7.27 0.94 16.28
N TRP A 282 6.20 0.79 15.49
CA TRP A 282 5.70 1.89 14.66
C TRP A 282 4.46 2.57 15.25
N GLN A 283 4.04 2.18 16.46
CA GLN A 283 2.82 2.71 17.06
C GLN A 283 2.96 4.21 17.38
N ASP A 284 4.08 4.60 17.98
CA ASP A 284 4.35 6.00 18.33
C ASP A 284 4.42 6.89 17.07
N GLU A 285 5.15 6.43 16.02
CA GLU A 285 5.25 7.14 14.72
C GLU A 285 3.88 7.30 14.05
N LYS A 286 2.98 6.33 14.21
CA LYS A 286 1.61 6.38 13.71
C LYS A 286 0.79 7.43 14.45
N GLU A 287 0.85 7.45 15.77
CA GLU A 287 0.11 8.40 16.60
C GLU A 287 0.53 9.84 16.29
N GLU A 288 1.82 10.11 16.15
CA GLU A 288 2.35 11.41 15.71
C GLU A 288 1.79 11.84 14.34
N PHE A 289 1.75 10.92 13.37
CA PHE A 289 1.19 11.21 12.05
C PHE A 289 -0.33 11.48 12.07
N GLU A 290 -1.09 10.74 12.87
CA GLU A 290 -2.54 10.95 13.03
C GLU A 290 -2.83 12.32 13.68
N GLU A 291 -2.04 12.76 14.64
CA GLU A 291 -2.14 14.08 15.27
C GLU A 291 -1.85 15.21 14.25
N GLU A 292 -0.80 15.07 13.43
CA GLU A 292 -0.43 16.03 12.37
C GLU A 292 -1.56 16.21 11.34
N ILE A 293 -2.22 15.12 10.91
CA ILE A 293 -3.37 15.17 10.01
C ILE A 293 -4.52 15.95 10.64
N LEU A 294 -4.86 15.67 11.91
CA LEU A 294 -5.97 16.32 12.60
C LEU A 294 -5.73 17.82 12.77
N GLU A 295 -4.51 18.24 13.05
CA GLU A 295 -4.13 19.66 13.12
C GLU A 295 -4.23 20.34 11.76
N GLY A 296 -3.78 19.69 10.69
CA GLY A 296 -3.87 20.19 9.32
C GLY A 296 -5.31 20.36 8.82
N GLU A 297 -6.23 19.44 9.18
CA GLU A 297 -7.66 19.55 8.86
C GLU A 297 -8.33 20.72 9.60
N GLN A 298 -8.01 20.95 10.86
CA GLN A 298 -8.54 22.07 11.66
C GLN A 298 -8.07 23.42 11.10
N ALA A 299 -6.83 23.50 10.64
CA ALA A 299 -6.30 24.71 10.00
C ALA A 299 -6.93 25.01 8.63
N SER A 300 -7.40 23.99 7.91
CA SER A 300 -8.02 24.10 6.57
C SER A 300 -9.54 24.31 6.59
N GLY A 301 -10.17 24.25 7.76
CA GLY A 301 -11.63 24.33 7.97
C GLY A 301 -12.17 25.72 8.27
N ASN A 302 -11.31 26.76 8.26
CA ASN A 302 -11.69 28.17 8.42
C ASN A 302 -11.75 28.92 7.08
#